data_46bc20a04e13281d469285919942529e
#
_entry.id   46bc20a04e13281d469285919942529e
#
_cell.length_a   1.000
_cell.length_b   1.000
_cell.length_c   1.000
_cell.angle_alpha   90.00
_cell.angle_beta   90.00
_cell.angle_gamma   90.00
#
_symmetry.space_group_name_H-M   'P 1'
#
loop_
_entity.id
_entity.type
_entity.pdbx_description
1 polymer ?
#
loop_
_entity_poly.entity_id
_entity_poly.type
_entity_poly.pdbx_seq_one_letter_code
_entity_poly.pdbx_strand_id
1 'polypeptide(L)'
;MKVCVIKTSSMGDIIHTLPALTDAQRAIPNLSIDWVVEENFAEIPHWHSAVKQIIPIALRRWRKSPFSAQTKNEWKSYRSLLQANQYDAVIDAQGLFKSAFFATRLANGIKHGYDRKSIREPIASLFYDKKYAISYQQHAVERIRQLFAQALSYPLQKEKGDYDIARHFISTDSIEPYVIFFHSTTRDEKHWPEHEWRNLIEKVTALSVQVRLPWGNEKEKTRAERLAVGLSHVVVLPKLSLHELAEQIANAKAVVSVDTGLAHLTAALDKPNITLYGATAPTLIGCYGQNQHYLTANSMGNITSDQVFSELNLLIK
;
A
#
# COMPACT_ATOMS: atom_id res chain seq x y z
N MET A 1 -7.73 24.67 -4.25
CA MET A 1 -8.21 24.01 -3.02
C MET A 1 -7.06 23.32 -2.34
N LYS A 2 -6.84 23.55 -1.03
CA LYS A 2 -5.79 22.91 -0.24
C LYS A 2 -6.39 21.91 0.76
N VAL A 3 -6.00 20.64 0.67
CA VAL A 3 -6.55 19.54 1.47
C VAL A 3 -5.47 18.88 2.30
N CYS A 4 -5.75 18.58 3.57
CA CYS A 4 -4.90 17.76 4.42
C CYS A 4 -5.49 16.34 4.49
N VAL A 5 -4.72 15.34 4.07
CA VAL A 5 -5.09 13.92 4.15
C VAL A 5 -4.41 13.27 5.35
N ILE A 6 -5.19 12.60 6.18
CA ILE A 6 -4.69 11.84 7.33
C ILE A 6 -4.83 10.34 7.03
N LYS A 7 -3.72 9.72 6.65
CA LYS A 7 -3.62 8.26 6.47
C LYS A 7 -2.22 7.82 6.87
N THR A 8 -2.07 7.31 8.07
CA THR A 8 -0.75 7.14 8.68
C THR A 8 -0.13 5.76 8.44
N SER A 9 -0.92 4.72 8.32
CA SER A 9 -0.46 3.32 8.19
C SER A 9 -1.63 2.37 7.87
N SER A 10 -1.43 1.14 7.42
CA SER A 10 -0.15 0.54 7.02
C SER A 10 0.13 0.80 5.53
N MET A 11 1.19 0.16 4.96
CA MET A 11 1.56 0.36 3.55
C MET A 11 0.36 0.16 2.60
N GLY A 12 -0.33 -0.98 2.68
CA GLY A 12 -1.50 -1.25 1.84
C GLY A 12 -2.62 -0.21 2.00
N ASP A 13 -2.90 0.23 3.24
CA ASP A 13 -3.89 1.28 3.50
C ASP A 13 -3.53 2.64 2.87
N ILE A 14 -2.24 2.99 2.87
CA ILE A 14 -1.74 4.21 2.23
C ILE A 14 -1.93 4.10 0.72
N ILE A 15 -1.52 2.98 0.14
CA ILE A 15 -1.69 2.69 -1.29
C ILE A 15 -3.18 2.75 -1.68
N HIS A 16 -4.07 2.13 -0.93
CA HIS A 16 -5.52 2.15 -1.16
C HIS A 16 -6.13 3.58 -1.15
N THR A 17 -5.39 4.57 -0.66
CA THR A 17 -5.87 5.95 -0.63
C THR A 17 -5.56 6.70 -1.93
N LEU A 18 -4.54 6.28 -2.69
CA LEU A 18 -4.10 6.97 -3.91
C LEU A 18 -5.22 7.15 -4.96
N PRO A 19 -6.10 6.15 -5.23
CA PRO A 19 -7.17 6.33 -6.20
C PRO A 19 -8.15 7.44 -5.86
N ALA A 20 -8.38 7.71 -4.58
CA ALA A 20 -9.22 8.83 -4.16
C ALA A 20 -8.57 10.20 -4.44
N LEU A 21 -7.23 10.27 -4.40
CA LEU A 21 -6.50 11.47 -4.79
C LEU A 21 -6.60 11.71 -6.30
N THR A 22 -6.46 10.65 -7.09
CA THR A 22 -6.61 10.70 -8.55
C THR A 22 -7.99 11.21 -8.95
N ASP A 23 -9.05 10.66 -8.34
CA ASP A 23 -10.43 11.12 -8.58
C ASP A 23 -10.59 12.61 -8.21
N ALA A 24 -10.11 13.00 -7.03
CA ALA A 24 -10.20 14.37 -6.56
C ALA A 24 -9.42 15.35 -7.44
N GLN A 25 -8.22 14.96 -7.90
CA GLN A 25 -7.40 15.78 -8.78
C GLN A 25 -8.04 15.99 -10.17
N ARG A 26 -8.69 14.95 -10.70
CA ARG A 26 -9.44 15.03 -11.97
C ARG A 26 -10.69 15.91 -11.85
N ALA A 27 -11.32 15.91 -10.67
CA ALA A 27 -12.54 16.67 -10.43
C ALA A 27 -12.31 18.13 -10.02
N ILE A 28 -11.19 18.44 -9.37
CA ILE A 28 -10.95 19.76 -8.75
C ILE A 28 -9.70 20.40 -9.34
N PRO A 29 -9.85 21.46 -10.17
CA PRO A 29 -8.70 22.20 -10.70
C PRO A 29 -7.81 22.75 -9.56
N ASN A 30 -6.50 22.68 -9.75
CA ASN A 30 -5.49 23.19 -8.81
C ASN A 30 -5.62 22.60 -7.38
N LEU A 31 -6.02 21.34 -7.26
CA LEU A 31 -6.00 20.62 -5.99
C LEU A 31 -4.55 20.47 -5.50
N SER A 32 -4.33 20.81 -4.24
CA SER A 32 -3.05 20.66 -3.55
C SER A 32 -3.28 19.85 -2.27
N ILE A 33 -2.53 18.76 -2.10
CA ILE A 33 -2.66 17.85 -0.97
C ILE A 33 -1.40 17.87 -0.13
N ASP A 34 -1.58 18.11 1.17
CA ASP A 34 -0.59 17.82 2.21
C ASP A 34 -1.02 16.51 2.89
N TRP A 35 -0.07 15.58 3.11
CA TRP A 35 -0.42 14.25 3.62
C TRP A 35 0.34 13.92 4.92
N VAL A 36 -0.41 13.62 5.98
CA VAL A 36 0.14 13.11 7.25
C VAL A 36 0.27 11.59 7.17
N VAL A 37 1.51 11.12 7.28
CA VAL A 37 1.88 9.70 7.12
C VAL A 37 3.00 9.31 8.09
N GLU A 38 3.03 8.05 8.57
CA GLU A 38 4.18 7.52 9.33
C GLU A 38 5.47 7.62 8.52
N GLU A 39 6.56 8.03 9.16
CA GLU A 39 7.86 8.32 8.54
C GLU A 39 8.35 7.19 7.60
N ASN A 40 8.13 5.92 7.97
CA ASN A 40 8.56 4.77 7.18
C ASN A 40 7.78 4.58 5.85
N PHE A 41 6.72 5.30 5.64
CA PHE A 41 5.89 5.22 4.43
C PHE A 41 5.79 6.56 3.70
N ALA A 42 6.58 7.55 4.10
CA ALA A 42 6.52 8.91 3.58
C ALA A 42 6.76 8.99 2.06
N GLU A 43 7.50 8.04 1.52
CA GLU A 43 7.84 7.96 0.11
C GLU A 43 6.63 7.66 -0.79
N ILE A 44 5.68 6.82 -0.35
CA ILE A 44 4.54 6.38 -1.17
C ILE A 44 3.64 7.54 -1.61
N PRO A 45 3.15 8.41 -0.71
CA PRO A 45 2.34 9.54 -1.13
C PRO A 45 3.08 10.53 -2.06
N HIS A 46 4.42 10.60 -1.94
CA HIS A 46 5.23 11.49 -2.76
C HIS A 46 5.20 11.15 -4.25
N TRP A 47 4.90 9.90 -4.59
CA TRP A 47 4.79 9.46 -5.99
C TRP A 47 3.52 10.01 -6.69
N HIS A 48 2.53 10.47 -5.95
CA HIS A 48 1.29 10.99 -6.53
C HIS A 48 1.39 12.50 -6.78
N SER A 49 1.11 12.93 -8.01
CA SER A 49 1.30 14.32 -8.48
C SER A 49 0.47 15.38 -7.74
N ALA A 50 -0.68 15.01 -7.14
CA ALA A 50 -1.49 15.90 -6.34
C ALA A 50 -0.88 16.21 -4.96
N VAL A 51 0.04 15.37 -4.46
CA VAL A 51 0.68 15.56 -3.16
C VAL A 51 1.82 16.56 -3.28
N LYS A 52 1.71 17.67 -2.55
CA LYS A 52 2.68 18.76 -2.56
C LYS A 52 3.59 18.74 -1.34
N GLN A 53 3.08 18.28 -0.19
CA GLN A 53 3.83 18.25 1.05
C GLN A 53 3.56 16.96 1.82
N ILE A 54 4.62 16.32 2.28
CA ILE A 54 4.55 15.22 3.23
C ILE A 54 4.76 15.78 4.63
N ILE A 55 3.89 15.39 5.56
CA ILE A 55 3.98 15.74 6.98
C ILE A 55 4.24 14.43 7.74
N PRO A 56 5.52 14.06 7.93
CA PRO A 56 5.84 12.78 8.56
C PRO A 56 5.50 12.81 10.06
N ILE A 57 4.87 11.73 10.54
CA ILE A 57 4.60 11.47 11.94
C ILE A 57 5.32 10.17 12.35
N ALA A 58 5.87 10.11 13.55
CA ALA A 58 6.65 8.97 14.02
C ALA A 58 6.03 8.32 15.29
N LEU A 59 4.70 8.14 15.30
CA LEU A 59 3.98 7.63 16.48
C LEU A 59 4.51 6.28 16.98
N ARG A 60 4.95 5.41 16.06
CA ARG A 60 5.50 4.10 16.41
C ARG A 60 6.81 4.21 17.18
N ARG A 61 7.66 5.17 16.82
CA ARG A 61 8.95 5.42 17.46
C ARG A 61 8.77 6.26 18.73
N TRP A 62 7.99 7.34 18.66
CA TRP A 62 7.74 8.21 19.82
C TRP A 62 7.14 7.47 21.01
N ARG A 63 6.26 6.48 20.75
CA ARG A 63 5.67 5.65 21.80
C ARG A 63 6.70 4.84 22.61
N LYS A 64 7.86 4.52 22.01
CA LYS A 64 8.94 3.77 22.70
C LYS A 64 9.70 4.65 23.69
N SER A 65 9.76 5.96 23.44
CA SER A 65 10.49 6.94 24.27
C SER A 65 9.74 8.27 24.36
N PRO A 66 8.53 8.32 24.94
CA PRO A 66 7.61 9.46 24.82
C PRO A 66 8.13 10.72 25.52
N PHE A 67 8.97 10.59 26.52
CA PHE A 67 9.50 11.71 27.33
C PHE A 67 10.90 12.16 26.91
N SER A 68 11.51 11.53 25.91
CA SER A 68 12.84 11.94 25.44
C SER A 68 12.82 13.36 24.86
N ALA A 69 13.94 14.08 24.98
CA ALA A 69 14.10 15.41 24.40
C ALA A 69 13.91 15.37 22.86
N GLN A 70 14.40 14.31 22.22
CA GLN A 70 14.22 14.08 20.79
C GLN A 70 12.73 14.00 20.43
N THR A 71 11.94 13.14 21.09
CA THR A 71 10.51 13.00 20.84
C THR A 71 9.76 14.33 21.03
N LYS A 72 10.10 15.09 22.09
CA LYS A 72 9.48 16.40 22.33
C LYS A 72 9.79 17.40 21.22
N ASN A 73 11.03 17.45 20.74
CA ASN A 73 11.44 18.36 19.67
C ASN A 73 10.78 17.98 18.34
N GLU A 74 10.78 16.69 17.98
CA GLU A 74 10.14 16.18 16.76
C GLU A 74 8.62 16.41 16.80
N TRP A 75 7.98 16.20 17.94
CA TRP A 75 6.56 16.49 18.12
C TRP A 75 6.25 17.97 17.93
N LYS A 76 7.10 18.87 18.46
CA LYS A 76 6.95 20.32 18.25
C LYS A 76 7.07 20.67 16.77
N SER A 77 8.08 20.15 16.08
CA SER A 77 8.30 20.39 14.65
C SER A 77 7.14 19.86 13.81
N TYR A 78 6.68 18.63 14.07
CA TYR A 78 5.52 18.04 13.43
C TYR A 78 4.26 18.92 13.59
N ARG A 79 3.97 19.36 14.84
CA ARG A 79 2.82 20.23 15.08
C ARG A 79 2.92 21.56 14.34
N SER A 80 4.09 22.19 14.38
CA SER A 80 4.34 23.45 13.67
C SER A 80 4.12 23.28 12.17
N LEU A 81 4.60 22.19 11.58
CA LEU A 81 4.43 21.91 10.17
C LEU A 81 2.96 21.66 9.80
N LEU A 82 2.23 20.86 10.60
CA LEU A 82 0.82 20.57 10.38
C LEU A 82 -0.07 21.81 10.52
N GLN A 83 0.27 22.71 11.46
CA GLN A 83 -0.49 23.93 11.78
C GLN A 83 -0.07 25.14 10.95
N ALA A 84 0.98 25.03 10.13
CA ALA A 84 1.47 26.13 9.30
C ALA A 84 0.47 26.56 8.22
N ASN A 85 -0.45 25.67 7.83
CA ASN A 85 -1.41 25.92 6.76
C ASN A 85 -2.85 25.93 7.30
N GLN A 86 -3.71 26.71 6.64
CA GLN A 86 -5.15 26.60 6.73
C GLN A 86 -5.64 25.73 5.57
N TYR A 87 -6.35 24.67 5.87
CA TYR A 87 -6.89 23.73 4.88
C TYR A 87 -8.37 24.00 4.62
N ASP A 88 -8.78 23.89 3.37
CA ASP A 88 -10.19 23.91 2.98
C ASP A 88 -10.92 22.67 3.53
N ALA A 89 -10.22 21.53 3.56
CA ALA A 89 -10.71 20.29 4.15
C ALA A 89 -9.56 19.48 4.79
N VAL A 90 -9.84 18.85 5.93
CA VAL A 90 -8.97 17.86 6.60
C VAL A 90 -9.71 16.53 6.55
N ILE A 91 -9.21 15.55 5.78
CA ILE A 91 -9.88 14.26 5.58
C ILE A 91 -9.15 13.16 6.34
N ASP A 92 -9.79 12.61 7.38
CA ASP A 92 -9.29 11.43 8.09
C ASP A 92 -9.75 10.15 7.38
N ALA A 93 -8.90 9.65 6.48
CA ALA A 93 -9.10 8.38 5.78
C ALA A 93 -8.61 7.17 6.60
N GLN A 94 -8.01 7.38 7.78
CA GLN A 94 -7.55 6.31 8.67
C GLN A 94 -8.68 5.77 9.54
N GLY A 95 -9.46 6.65 10.14
CA GLY A 95 -10.59 6.28 10.98
C GLY A 95 -10.23 5.59 12.29
N LEU A 96 -9.10 5.95 12.91
CA LEU A 96 -8.64 5.43 14.19
C LEU A 96 -8.50 6.55 15.21
N PHE A 97 -8.68 6.23 16.50
CA PHE A 97 -8.49 7.21 17.56
C PHE A 97 -7.13 7.91 17.51
N LYS A 98 -6.07 7.15 17.23
CA LYS A 98 -4.71 7.71 17.13
C LYS A 98 -4.57 8.73 16.01
N SER A 99 -5.16 8.52 14.83
CA SER A 99 -5.12 9.48 13.73
C SER A 99 -5.97 10.71 14.04
N ALA A 100 -7.15 10.50 14.59
CA ALA A 100 -8.05 11.58 14.98
C ALA A 100 -7.43 12.47 16.06
N PHE A 101 -6.81 11.87 17.10
CA PHE A 101 -6.25 12.60 18.22
C PHE A 101 -4.90 13.27 17.91
N PHE A 102 -3.96 12.56 17.25
CA PHE A 102 -2.61 13.06 17.03
C PHE A 102 -2.42 13.82 15.73
N ALA A 103 -3.37 13.77 14.81
CA ALA A 103 -3.30 14.48 13.54
C ALA A 103 -4.57 15.29 13.25
N THR A 104 -5.72 14.68 13.06
CA THR A 104 -6.94 15.34 12.55
C THR A 104 -7.36 16.54 13.39
N ARG A 105 -7.41 16.40 14.71
CA ARG A 105 -7.81 17.50 15.61
C ARG A 105 -6.84 18.68 15.60
N LEU A 106 -5.57 18.45 15.23
CA LEU A 106 -4.51 19.46 15.29
C LEU A 106 -4.39 20.25 13.99
N ALA A 107 -4.84 19.70 12.86
CA ALA A 107 -4.84 20.38 11.58
C ALA A 107 -5.90 21.50 11.56
N ASN A 108 -5.54 22.64 10.94
CA ASN A 108 -6.45 23.77 10.81
C ASN A 108 -7.36 23.60 9.60
N GLY A 109 -8.66 23.51 9.78
CA GLY A 109 -9.65 23.34 8.70
C GLY A 109 -10.84 22.52 9.16
N ILE A 110 -11.82 22.34 8.28
CA ILE A 110 -13.03 21.53 8.53
C ILE A 110 -12.62 20.04 8.49
N LYS A 111 -12.90 19.29 9.56
CA LYS A 111 -12.54 17.88 9.69
C LYS A 111 -13.65 17.00 9.13
N HIS A 112 -13.29 16.15 8.17
CA HIS A 112 -14.16 15.21 7.51
C HIS A 112 -13.72 13.78 7.84
N GLY A 113 -14.69 12.88 8.05
CA GLY A 113 -14.41 11.46 8.29
C GLY A 113 -15.67 10.61 8.25
N TYR A 114 -15.51 9.33 8.50
CA TYR A 114 -16.62 8.38 8.56
C TYR A 114 -17.51 8.62 9.77
N ASP A 115 -18.79 8.34 9.65
CA ASP A 115 -19.72 8.39 10.78
C ASP A 115 -19.44 7.23 11.77
N ARG A 116 -20.11 7.28 12.93
CA ARG A 116 -19.92 6.32 14.02
C ARG A 116 -20.19 4.86 13.62
N LYS A 117 -21.06 4.63 12.63
CA LYS A 117 -21.45 3.28 12.19
C LYS A 117 -20.54 2.73 11.09
N SER A 118 -19.91 3.63 10.34
CA SER A 118 -19.04 3.29 9.21
C SER A 118 -17.56 3.22 9.56
N ILE A 119 -17.16 3.79 10.71
CA ILE A 119 -15.76 3.89 11.13
C ILE A 119 -15.31 2.66 11.89
N ARG A 120 -14.01 2.33 11.81
CA ARG A 120 -13.42 1.19 12.52
C ARG A 120 -13.40 1.40 14.04
N GLU A 121 -13.05 2.61 14.49
CA GLU A 121 -13.06 2.98 15.91
C GLU A 121 -14.06 4.11 16.14
N PRO A 122 -15.28 3.84 16.64
CA PRO A 122 -16.36 4.81 16.75
C PRO A 122 -16.02 6.09 17.48
N ILE A 123 -15.09 6.05 18.46
CA ILE A 123 -14.64 7.21 19.22
C ILE A 123 -13.92 8.24 18.34
N ALA A 124 -13.28 7.84 17.25
CA ALA A 124 -12.60 8.74 16.34
C ALA A 124 -13.57 9.71 15.67
N SER A 125 -14.83 9.32 15.45
CA SER A 125 -15.86 10.18 14.85
C SER A 125 -16.19 11.42 15.68
N LEU A 126 -15.82 11.47 16.96
CA LEU A 126 -16.04 12.64 17.81
C LEU A 126 -15.14 13.84 17.41
N PHE A 127 -14.06 13.57 16.68
CA PHE A 127 -13.11 14.60 16.23
C PHE A 127 -13.44 15.19 14.85
N TYR A 128 -14.55 14.76 14.21
CA TYR A 128 -14.92 15.22 12.88
C TYR A 128 -16.10 16.21 12.96
N ASP A 129 -15.98 17.29 12.19
CA ASP A 129 -17.03 18.30 12.03
C ASP A 129 -18.12 17.79 11.07
N LYS A 130 -17.70 17.12 9.97
CA LYS A 130 -18.58 16.50 8.98
C LYS A 130 -18.34 14.99 8.92
N LYS A 131 -19.40 14.21 8.97
CA LYS A 131 -19.40 12.76 9.09
C LYS A 131 -20.22 12.13 7.99
N TYR A 132 -19.68 11.08 7.36
CA TYR A 132 -20.29 10.45 6.21
C TYR A 132 -20.63 8.98 6.48
N ALA A 133 -21.85 8.59 6.19
CA ALA A 133 -22.32 7.21 6.26
C ALA A 133 -21.86 6.45 5.01
N ILE A 134 -20.83 5.65 5.14
CA ILE A 134 -20.23 4.88 4.04
C ILE A 134 -20.14 3.42 4.48
N SER A 135 -20.83 2.52 3.76
CA SER A 135 -20.88 1.10 4.11
C SER A 135 -19.50 0.48 4.28
N TYR A 136 -19.31 -0.29 5.34
CA TYR A 136 -18.09 -1.08 5.57
C TYR A 136 -18.01 -2.31 4.66
N GLN A 137 -19.15 -2.79 4.13
CA GLN A 137 -19.28 -4.00 3.32
C GLN A 137 -18.90 -3.75 1.84
N GLN A 138 -17.76 -3.11 1.62
CA GLN A 138 -17.20 -2.85 0.29
C GLN A 138 -15.68 -2.67 0.39
N HIS A 139 -15.00 -2.76 -0.74
CA HIS A 139 -13.55 -2.66 -0.78
C HIS A 139 -13.03 -1.33 -0.18
N ALA A 140 -11.90 -1.38 0.53
CA ALA A 140 -11.31 -0.22 1.19
C ALA A 140 -11.06 0.96 0.24
N VAL A 141 -10.60 0.71 -0.99
CA VAL A 141 -10.42 1.73 -2.03
C VAL A 141 -11.74 2.47 -2.31
N GLU A 142 -12.84 1.73 -2.54
CA GLU A 142 -14.13 2.33 -2.85
C GLU A 142 -14.68 3.14 -1.68
N ARG A 143 -14.46 2.69 -0.46
CA ARG A 143 -14.84 3.45 0.73
C ARG A 143 -14.11 4.79 0.83
N ILE A 144 -12.80 4.80 0.54
CA ILE A 144 -11.99 6.01 0.60
C ILE A 144 -12.38 6.96 -0.54
N ARG A 145 -12.59 6.46 -1.76
CA ARG A 145 -13.08 7.25 -2.90
C ARG A 145 -14.41 7.94 -2.58
N GLN A 146 -15.37 7.21 -1.98
CA GLN A 146 -16.64 7.78 -1.52
C GLN A 146 -16.47 8.86 -0.44
N LEU A 147 -15.53 8.64 0.51
CA LEU A 147 -15.24 9.64 1.54
C LEU A 147 -14.74 10.94 0.92
N PHE A 148 -13.80 10.86 -0.02
CA PHE A 148 -13.26 12.04 -0.70
C PHE A 148 -14.32 12.74 -1.56
N ALA A 149 -15.10 11.99 -2.32
CA ALA A 149 -16.17 12.54 -3.16
C ALA A 149 -17.20 13.33 -2.33
N GLN A 150 -17.63 12.78 -1.18
CA GLN A 150 -18.56 13.47 -0.28
C GLN A 150 -17.92 14.64 0.46
N ALA A 151 -16.67 14.48 0.93
CA ALA A 151 -15.96 15.54 1.66
C ALA A 151 -15.65 16.75 0.78
N LEU A 152 -15.32 16.54 -0.49
CA LEU A 152 -14.90 17.56 -1.43
C LEU A 152 -16.02 17.95 -2.44
N SER A 153 -17.20 17.34 -2.31
CA SER A 153 -18.42 17.66 -3.08
C SER A 153 -18.24 17.50 -4.61
N TYR A 154 -17.62 16.41 -5.05
CA TYR A 154 -17.57 16.04 -6.47
C TYR A 154 -18.30 14.70 -6.73
N PRO A 155 -18.80 14.46 -7.95
CA PRO A 155 -19.46 13.20 -8.30
C PRO A 155 -18.44 12.04 -8.31
N LEU A 156 -18.77 10.93 -7.62
CA LEU A 156 -17.94 9.75 -7.63
C LEU A 156 -17.87 9.17 -9.05
N GLN A 157 -16.67 8.90 -9.53
CA GLN A 157 -16.44 8.25 -10.82
C GLN A 157 -16.90 6.78 -10.77
N LYS A 158 -17.55 6.31 -11.85
CA LYS A 158 -18.05 4.93 -11.95
C LYS A 158 -16.94 3.92 -12.29
N GLU A 159 -15.91 4.38 -12.97
CA GLU A 159 -14.76 3.61 -13.38
C GLU A 159 -13.98 3.13 -12.15
N LYS A 160 -13.28 2.02 -12.32
CA LYS A 160 -12.36 1.50 -11.29
C LYS A 160 -11.30 2.54 -10.96
N GLY A 161 -11.00 2.72 -9.69
CA GLY A 161 -10.04 3.73 -9.24
C GLY A 161 -8.64 3.47 -9.78
N ASP A 162 -7.97 4.55 -10.16
CA ASP A 162 -6.63 4.59 -10.74
C ASP A 162 -5.63 5.17 -9.73
N TYR A 163 -4.52 4.50 -9.54
CA TYR A 163 -3.49 4.93 -8.59
C TYR A 163 -2.62 6.08 -9.13
N ASP A 164 -2.49 6.20 -10.44
CA ASP A 164 -1.75 7.24 -11.17
C ASP A 164 -0.26 7.39 -10.77
N ILE A 165 0.38 6.30 -10.36
CA ILE A 165 1.81 6.29 -9.98
C ILE A 165 2.70 5.46 -10.90
N ALA A 166 2.15 4.52 -11.67
CA ALA A 166 2.92 3.55 -12.46
C ALA A 166 3.88 4.22 -13.44
N ARG A 167 3.46 5.34 -14.07
CA ARG A 167 4.26 6.07 -15.07
C ARG A 167 5.60 6.61 -14.55
N HIS A 168 5.76 6.77 -13.23
CA HIS A 168 7.00 7.27 -12.64
C HIS A 168 8.12 6.23 -12.61
N PHE A 169 7.79 4.95 -12.83
CA PHE A 169 8.71 3.83 -12.62
C PHE A 169 8.99 3.01 -13.87
N ILE A 170 8.33 3.30 -15.00
CA ILE A 170 8.54 2.56 -16.25
C ILE A 170 9.87 2.98 -16.84
N SER A 171 10.80 2.01 -17.00
CA SER A 171 12.04 2.22 -17.75
C SER A 171 11.82 2.04 -19.25
N THR A 172 12.55 2.80 -20.06
CA THR A 172 12.63 2.63 -21.50
C THR A 172 13.73 1.66 -21.92
N ASP A 173 14.56 1.22 -20.98
CA ASP A 173 15.70 0.35 -21.25
C ASP A 173 15.22 -1.09 -21.49
N SER A 174 15.90 -1.79 -22.40
CA SER A 174 15.67 -3.22 -22.63
C SER A 174 16.21 -4.01 -21.44
N ILE A 175 15.33 -4.62 -20.67
CA ILE A 175 15.66 -5.43 -19.51
C ILE A 175 15.33 -6.90 -19.81
N GLU A 176 16.23 -7.82 -19.48
CA GLU A 176 15.91 -9.24 -19.55
C GLU A 176 14.65 -9.58 -18.75
N PRO A 177 13.73 -10.41 -19.29
CA PRO A 177 12.47 -10.69 -18.65
C PRO A 177 12.66 -11.39 -17.30
N TYR A 178 12.00 -10.88 -16.27
CA TYR A 178 12.02 -11.47 -14.93
C TYR A 178 10.67 -11.39 -14.25
N VAL A 179 10.50 -12.22 -13.24
CA VAL A 179 9.39 -12.18 -12.29
C VAL A 179 9.91 -11.91 -10.87
N ILE A 180 9.04 -11.35 -10.03
CA ILE A 180 9.37 -11.09 -8.62
C ILE A 180 8.52 -11.99 -7.74
N PHE A 181 9.14 -12.59 -6.72
CA PHE A 181 8.41 -13.37 -5.72
C PHE A 181 8.53 -12.71 -4.34
N PHE A 182 7.40 -12.19 -3.83
CA PHE A 182 7.31 -11.69 -2.45
C PHE A 182 6.96 -12.85 -1.51
N HIS A 183 8.02 -13.53 -1.07
CA HIS A 183 7.95 -14.77 -0.32
C HIS A 183 7.74 -14.60 1.18
N SER A 184 7.73 -13.36 1.69
CA SER A 184 7.69 -13.06 3.11
C SER A 184 6.59 -12.06 3.50
N THR A 185 6.08 -12.22 4.72
CA THR A 185 5.09 -11.36 5.34
C THR A 185 5.31 -11.33 6.86
N THR A 186 4.61 -10.43 7.56
CA THR A 186 4.78 -10.25 9.01
C THR A 186 4.07 -11.29 9.86
N ARG A 187 3.18 -12.11 9.29
CA ARG A 187 2.39 -13.13 9.99
C ARG A 187 2.75 -14.51 9.49
N ASP A 188 3.09 -15.41 10.42
CA ASP A 188 3.55 -16.76 10.07
C ASP A 188 2.50 -17.57 9.32
N GLU A 189 1.21 -17.41 9.67
CA GLU A 189 0.09 -18.11 9.02
C GLU A 189 -0.15 -17.69 7.56
N LYS A 190 0.46 -16.58 7.12
CA LYS A 190 0.39 -16.10 5.74
C LYS A 190 1.58 -16.52 4.90
N HIS A 191 2.56 -17.22 5.46
CA HIS A 191 3.68 -17.73 4.70
C HIS A 191 3.27 -18.94 3.88
N TRP A 192 3.62 -18.91 2.60
CA TRP A 192 3.53 -20.07 1.74
C TRP A 192 4.72 -21.00 2.01
N PRO A 193 4.56 -22.36 1.98
CA PRO A 193 5.62 -23.30 2.28
C PRO A 193 6.87 -23.11 1.38
N GLU A 194 8.07 -23.25 1.96
CA GLU A 194 9.31 -23.03 1.22
C GLU A 194 9.50 -24.05 0.07
N HIS A 195 9.04 -25.29 0.24
CA HIS A 195 9.12 -26.28 -0.83
C HIS A 195 8.26 -25.91 -2.03
N GLU A 196 7.08 -25.31 -1.82
CA GLU A 196 6.21 -24.83 -2.90
C GLU A 196 6.83 -23.64 -3.65
N TRP A 197 7.47 -22.71 -2.90
CA TRP A 197 8.23 -21.65 -3.53
C TRP A 197 9.36 -22.21 -4.41
N ARG A 198 10.13 -23.18 -3.92
CA ARG A 198 11.21 -23.80 -4.68
C ARG A 198 10.69 -24.52 -5.93
N ASN A 199 9.64 -25.31 -5.80
CA ASN A 199 9.00 -25.99 -6.94
C ASN A 199 8.53 -24.97 -8.00
N LEU A 200 7.95 -23.82 -7.57
CA LEU A 200 7.55 -22.76 -8.49
C LEU A 200 8.76 -22.12 -9.18
N ILE A 201 9.84 -21.83 -8.43
CA ILE A 201 11.07 -21.27 -8.98
C ILE A 201 11.65 -22.21 -10.05
N GLU A 202 11.76 -23.50 -9.78
CA GLU A 202 12.26 -24.48 -10.75
C GLU A 202 11.45 -24.50 -12.05
N LYS A 203 10.13 -24.44 -11.96
CA LYS A 203 9.25 -24.38 -13.14
C LYS A 203 9.44 -23.11 -13.96
N VAL A 204 9.60 -21.95 -13.30
CA VAL A 204 9.78 -20.65 -13.95
C VAL A 204 11.16 -20.56 -14.61
N THR A 205 12.20 -20.97 -13.92
CA THR A 205 13.58 -20.94 -14.45
C THR A 205 13.79 -21.89 -15.62
N ALA A 206 13.01 -22.97 -15.68
CA ALA A 206 12.98 -23.87 -16.85
C ALA A 206 12.46 -23.17 -18.13
N LEU A 207 11.76 -22.04 -18.01
CA LEU A 207 11.35 -21.16 -19.12
C LEU A 207 12.40 -20.10 -19.47
N SER A 208 13.59 -20.16 -18.89
CA SER A 208 14.65 -19.14 -19.02
C SER A 208 14.22 -17.73 -18.54
N VAL A 209 13.24 -17.66 -17.63
CA VAL A 209 12.82 -16.43 -16.98
C VAL A 209 13.53 -16.29 -15.63
N GLN A 210 14.15 -15.14 -15.38
CA GLN A 210 14.83 -14.87 -14.12
C GLN A 210 13.80 -14.68 -12.99
N VAL A 211 14.08 -15.24 -11.80
CA VAL A 211 13.28 -15.00 -10.60
C VAL A 211 14.07 -14.09 -9.65
N ARG A 212 13.47 -12.99 -9.23
CA ARG A 212 14.05 -12.04 -8.28
C ARG A 212 13.38 -12.15 -6.92
N LEU A 213 14.20 -12.28 -5.87
CA LEU A 213 13.76 -12.44 -4.48
C LEU A 213 14.19 -11.22 -3.65
N PRO A 214 13.32 -10.22 -3.46
CA PRO A 214 13.59 -9.09 -2.59
C PRO A 214 13.38 -9.46 -1.11
N TRP A 215 14.00 -8.66 -0.23
CA TRP A 215 13.92 -8.82 1.22
C TRP A 215 14.03 -7.46 1.92
N GLY A 216 13.41 -7.33 3.11
CA GLY A 216 13.43 -6.10 3.90
C GLY A 216 14.27 -6.20 5.18
N ASN A 217 14.56 -7.42 5.68
CA ASN A 217 15.33 -7.67 6.90
C ASN A 217 16.13 -8.97 6.78
N GLU A 218 17.08 -9.19 7.70
CA GLU A 218 18.01 -10.34 7.65
C GLU A 218 17.28 -11.71 7.71
N LYS A 219 16.17 -11.82 8.42
CA LYS A 219 15.36 -13.05 8.46
C LYS A 219 14.78 -13.38 7.07
N GLU A 220 14.28 -12.38 6.39
CA GLU A 220 13.76 -12.52 5.03
C GLU A 220 14.87 -12.79 4.02
N LYS A 221 16.05 -12.16 4.19
CA LYS A 221 17.23 -12.42 3.37
C LYS A 221 17.67 -13.88 3.47
N THR A 222 17.84 -14.39 4.68
CA THR A 222 18.19 -15.79 4.91
C THR A 222 17.17 -16.75 4.29
N ARG A 223 15.88 -16.40 4.32
CA ARG A 223 14.84 -17.16 3.62
C ARG A 223 15.03 -17.12 2.10
N ALA A 224 15.26 -15.94 1.52
CA ALA A 224 15.51 -15.79 0.09
C ALA A 224 16.74 -16.61 -0.37
N GLU A 225 17.81 -16.58 0.41
CA GLU A 225 19.03 -17.37 0.16
C GLU A 225 18.74 -18.87 0.17
N ARG A 226 17.96 -19.39 1.15
CA ARG A 226 17.53 -20.80 1.15
C ARG A 226 16.69 -21.17 -0.07
N LEU A 227 15.80 -20.28 -0.51
CA LEU A 227 14.98 -20.52 -1.70
C LEU A 227 15.82 -20.56 -2.98
N ALA A 228 16.93 -19.83 -3.04
CA ALA A 228 17.81 -19.73 -4.21
C ALA A 228 18.86 -20.83 -4.29
N VAL A 229 19.17 -21.54 -3.18
CA VAL A 229 20.26 -22.52 -3.13
C VAL A 229 20.14 -23.58 -4.24
N GLY A 230 21.20 -23.70 -5.06
CA GLY A 230 21.28 -24.72 -6.12
C GLY A 230 20.42 -24.46 -7.35
N LEU A 231 19.77 -23.31 -7.45
CA LEU A 231 18.92 -22.94 -8.58
C LEU A 231 19.60 -21.89 -9.46
N SER A 232 19.63 -22.11 -10.77
CA SER A 232 20.08 -21.12 -11.76
C SER A 232 18.98 -20.09 -12.03
N HIS A 233 19.35 -18.94 -12.59
CA HIS A 233 18.41 -17.87 -12.94
C HIS A 233 17.59 -17.30 -11.75
N VAL A 234 18.08 -17.47 -10.50
CA VAL A 234 17.50 -16.88 -9.31
C VAL A 234 18.43 -15.81 -8.75
N VAL A 235 17.92 -14.63 -8.47
CA VAL A 235 18.69 -13.52 -7.91
C VAL A 235 18.06 -13.08 -6.59
N VAL A 236 18.81 -13.28 -5.49
CA VAL A 236 18.51 -12.60 -4.24
C VAL A 236 18.97 -11.15 -4.39
N LEU A 237 18.03 -10.22 -4.40
CA LEU A 237 18.33 -8.81 -4.63
C LEU A 237 19.17 -8.24 -3.48
N PRO A 238 19.96 -7.17 -3.72
CA PRO A 238 20.53 -6.40 -2.62
C PRO A 238 19.41 -5.77 -1.78
N LYS A 239 19.76 -5.17 -0.65
CA LYS A 239 18.80 -4.39 0.11
C LYS A 239 18.40 -3.16 -0.70
N LEU A 240 17.13 -3.05 -1.02
CA LEU A 240 16.55 -1.96 -1.80
C LEU A 240 15.78 -0.99 -0.91
N SER A 241 15.77 0.29 -1.29
CA SER A 241 14.78 1.26 -0.86
C SER A 241 13.41 0.90 -1.43
N LEU A 242 12.37 1.53 -0.93
CA LEU A 242 11.03 1.30 -1.46
C LEU A 242 10.88 1.80 -2.90
N HIS A 243 11.58 2.88 -3.26
CA HIS A 243 11.63 3.41 -4.61
C HIS A 243 12.29 2.43 -5.59
N GLU A 244 13.49 1.98 -5.28
CA GLU A 244 14.20 0.97 -6.11
C GLU A 244 13.37 -0.31 -6.26
N LEU A 245 12.66 -0.71 -5.19
CA LEU A 245 11.76 -1.87 -5.26
C LEU A 245 10.55 -1.59 -6.17
N ALA A 246 10.00 -0.38 -6.16
CA ALA A 246 8.93 0.02 -7.08
C ALA A 246 9.40 0.00 -8.54
N GLU A 247 10.64 0.44 -8.82
CA GLU A 247 11.26 0.30 -10.15
C GLU A 247 11.39 -1.16 -10.57
N GLN A 248 11.85 -2.03 -9.66
CA GLN A 248 11.91 -3.48 -9.93
C GLN A 248 10.53 -4.06 -10.26
N ILE A 249 9.50 -3.69 -9.49
CA ILE A 249 8.13 -4.15 -9.73
C ILE A 249 7.62 -3.63 -11.08
N ALA A 250 7.79 -2.34 -11.36
CA ALA A 250 7.28 -1.70 -12.58
C ALA A 250 7.85 -2.31 -13.87
N ASN A 251 9.04 -2.89 -13.82
CA ASN A 251 9.71 -3.49 -14.95
C ASN A 251 9.61 -5.03 -14.98
N ALA A 252 8.98 -5.65 -13.98
CA ALA A 252 8.75 -7.10 -13.97
C ALA A 252 7.66 -7.51 -14.99
N LYS A 253 7.75 -8.74 -15.49
CA LYS A 253 6.67 -9.35 -16.31
C LYS A 253 5.44 -9.64 -15.46
N ALA A 254 5.64 -10.22 -14.29
CA ALA A 254 4.60 -10.55 -13.32
C ALA A 254 5.19 -10.66 -11.91
N VAL A 255 4.30 -10.68 -10.93
CA VAL A 255 4.65 -10.86 -9.52
C VAL A 255 3.84 -11.99 -8.93
N VAL A 256 4.45 -12.82 -8.09
CA VAL A 256 3.74 -13.74 -7.19
C VAL A 256 4.00 -13.28 -5.76
N SER A 257 2.96 -13.12 -4.98
CA SER A 257 3.07 -12.57 -3.63
C SER A 257 2.19 -13.30 -2.62
N VAL A 258 2.64 -13.41 -1.40
CA VAL A 258 1.75 -13.64 -0.26
C VAL A 258 0.99 -12.34 0.07
N ASP A 259 -0.04 -12.41 0.93
CA ASP A 259 -0.77 -11.23 1.41
C ASP A 259 0.17 -10.28 2.19
N THR A 260 0.66 -9.25 1.52
CA THR A 260 1.63 -8.27 2.03
C THR A 260 1.40 -6.87 1.44
N GLY A 261 1.98 -5.85 2.06
CA GLY A 261 1.93 -4.47 1.55
C GLY A 261 2.53 -4.32 0.15
N LEU A 262 3.51 -5.16 -0.23
CA LEU A 262 4.14 -5.14 -1.55
C LEU A 262 3.23 -5.68 -2.66
N ALA A 263 2.28 -6.57 -2.32
CA ALA A 263 1.24 -7.00 -3.27
C ALA A 263 0.36 -5.81 -3.69
N HIS A 264 0.00 -4.94 -2.74
CA HIS A 264 -0.74 -3.71 -3.04
C HIS A 264 0.08 -2.72 -3.85
N LEU A 265 1.40 -2.63 -3.60
CA LEU A 265 2.28 -1.80 -4.42
C LEU A 265 2.36 -2.32 -5.86
N THR A 266 2.41 -3.63 -6.04
CA THR A 266 2.36 -4.26 -7.37
C THR A 266 1.07 -3.88 -8.11
N ALA A 267 -0.06 -3.93 -7.41
CA ALA A 267 -1.35 -3.52 -7.97
C ALA A 267 -1.36 -2.02 -8.36
N ALA A 268 -0.77 -1.17 -7.53
CA ALA A 268 -0.69 0.26 -7.78
C ALA A 268 0.22 0.63 -8.97
N LEU A 269 1.18 -0.23 -9.27
CA LEU A 269 2.06 -0.13 -10.45
C LEU A 269 1.47 -0.80 -11.69
N ASP A 270 0.20 -1.24 -11.63
CA ASP A 270 -0.56 -1.91 -12.70
C ASP A 270 0.14 -3.16 -13.28
N LYS A 271 0.86 -3.90 -12.42
CA LYS A 271 1.54 -5.12 -12.84
C LYS A 271 0.68 -6.36 -12.60
N PRO A 272 0.75 -7.34 -13.52
CA PRO A 272 0.17 -8.65 -13.27
C PRO A 272 0.69 -9.24 -11.96
N ASN A 273 -0.23 -9.59 -11.07
CA ASN A 273 0.11 -10.08 -9.74
C ASN A 273 -0.80 -11.25 -9.35
N ILE A 274 -0.20 -12.32 -8.90
CA ILE A 274 -0.91 -13.45 -8.30
C ILE A 274 -0.70 -13.37 -6.80
N THR A 275 -1.76 -13.02 -6.06
CA THR A 275 -1.69 -12.95 -4.59
C THR A 275 -2.27 -14.21 -3.98
N LEU A 276 -1.50 -14.83 -3.09
CA LEU A 276 -1.87 -16.05 -2.38
C LEU A 276 -2.53 -15.70 -1.04
N TYR A 277 -3.76 -16.17 -0.86
CA TYR A 277 -4.53 -15.97 0.37
C TYR A 277 -4.87 -17.32 1.02
N GLY A 278 -4.44 -17.52 2.25
CA GLY A 278 -4.88 -18.63 3.10
C GLY A 278 -6.25 -18.30 3.73
N ALA A 279 -6.30 -18.22 5.05
CA ALA A 279 -7.53 -17.93 5.80
C ALA A 279 -8.08 -16.49 5.64
N THR A 280 -7.38 -15.60 4.92
CA THR A 280 -7.80 -14.20 4.74
C THR A 280 -8.64 -14.05 3.47
N ALA A 281 -9.86 -13.50 3.58
CA ALA A 281 -10.68 -13.18 2.42
C ALA A 281 -10.22 -11.84 1.78
N PRO A 282 -9.96 -11.79 0.46
CA PRO A 282 -9.49 -10.58 -0.22
C PRO A 282 -10.57 -9.53 -0.49
N THR A 283 -11.85 -9.84 -0.31
CA THR A 283 -13.00 -9.04 -0.76
C THR A 283 -13.01 -7.59 -0.27
N LEU A 284 -12.57 -7.33 0.96
CA LEU A 284 -12.62 -6.00 1.57
C LEU A 284 -11.31 -5.21 1.47
N ILE A 285 -10.18 -5.91 1.43
CA ILE A 285 -8.84 -5.31 1.52
C ILE A 285 -7.80 -5.97 0.61
N GLY A 286 -8.20 -6.82 -0.34
CA GLY A 286 -7.28 -7.46 -1.29
C GLY A 286 -6.61 -6.47 -2.23
N CYS A 287 -5.75 -6.96 -3.11
CA CYS A 287 -5.15 -6.15 -4.16
C CYS A 287 -6.24 -5.63 -5.10
N TYR A 288 -6.23 -4.34 -5.37
CA TYR A 288 -7.24 -3.69 -6.19
C TYR A 288 -6.62 -3.27 -7.53
N GLY A 289 -7.21 -3.67 -8.64
CA GLY A 289 -6.69 -3.37 -9.98
C GLY A 289 -7.28 -4.33 -11.02
N GLN A 290 -7.00 -4.12 -12.30
CA GLN A 290 -7.47 -5.00 -13.38
C GLN A 290 -6.62 -6.25 -13.51
N ASN A 291 -5.31 -6.11 -13.31
CA ASN A 291 -4.30 -7.17 -13.49
C ASN A 291 -4.02 -7.95 -12.19
N GLN A 292 -5.06 -8.12 -11.33
CA GLN A 292 -4.91 -8.78 -10.03
C GLN A 292 -5.63 -10.12 -10.00
N HIS A 293 -4.86 -11.18 -9.77
CA HIS A 293 -5.32 -12.56 -9.68
C HIS A 293 -5.20 -13.05 -8.23
N TYR A 294 -6.15 -13.85 -7.77
CA TYR A 294 -6.17 -14.38 -6.41
C TYR A 294 -6.25 -15.89 -6.41
N LEU A 295 -5.34 -16.54 -5.71
CA LEU A 295 -5.49 -17.94 -5.35
C LEU A 295 -5.83 -18.01 -3.87
N THR A 296 -6.98 -18.58 -3.55
CA THR A 296 -7.51 -18.66 -2.19
C THR A 296 -7.69 -20.10 -1.75
N ALA A 297 -7.33 -20.38 -0.51
CA ALA A 297 -7.56 -21.68 0.13
C ALA A 297 -7.81 -21.51 1.63
N ASN A 298 -8.23 -22.59 2.31
CA ASN A 298 -8.41 -22.55 3.77
C ASN A 298 -7.10 -22.39 4.53
N SER A 299 -5.98 -22.76 3.93
CA SER A 299 -4.63 -22.52 4.46
C SER A 299 -3.65 -22.34 3.31
N MET A 300 -2.51 -21.69 3.57
CA MET A 300 -1.47 -21.48 2.57
C MET A 300 -0.90 -22.79 2.01
N GLY A 301 -0.82 -23.86 2.84
CA GLY A 301 -0.34 -25.18 2.41
C GLY A 301 -1.24 -25.91 1.41
N ASN A 302 -2.47 -25.45 1.21
CA ASN A 302 -3.42 -26.03 0.26
C ASN A 302 -3.33 -25.39 -1.14
N ILE A 303 -2.51 -24.35 -1.29
CA ILE A 303 -2.20 -23.75 -2.59
C ILE A 303 -0.94 -24.45 -3.12
N THR A 304 -1.03 -25.09 -4.29
CA THR A 304 0.11 -25.82 -4.88
C THR A 304 0.88 -24.95 -5.86
N SER A 305 2.17 -25.24 -6.03
CA SER A 305 3.02 -24.61 -7.04
C SER A 305 2.51 -24.83 -8.47
N ASP A 306 1.82 -25.94 -8.74
CA ASP A 306 1.21 -26.19 -10.05
C ASP A 306 0.08 -25.21 -10.35
N GLN A 307 -0.79 -24.94 -9.39
CA GLN A 307 -1.85 -23.94 -9.53
C GLN A 307 -1.28 -22.56 -9.81
N VAL A 308 -0.28 -22.15 -9.01
CA VAL A 308 0.38 -20.83 -9.18
C VAL A 308 1.09 -20.74 -10.52
N PHE A 309 1.81 -21.80 -10.93
CA PHE A 309 2.52 -21.84 -12.21
C PHE A 309 1.58 -21.76 -13.39
N SER A 310 0.44 -22.44 -13.33
CA SER A 310 -0.57 -22.41 -14.42
C SER A 310 -1.05 -20.99 -14.68
N GLU A 311 -1.38 -20.23 -13.63
CA GLU A 311 -1.78 -18.82 -13.74
C GLU A 311 -0.61 -17.94 -14.20
N LEU A 312 0.57 -18.10 -13.59
CA LEU A 312 1.75 -17.29 -13.91
C LEU A 312 2.18 -17.45 -15.37
N ASN A 313 2.15 -18.66 -15.90
CA ASN A 313 2.53 -18.95 -17.29
C ASN A 313 1.63 -18.27 -18.32
N LEU A 314 0.38 -17.93 -17.96
CA LEU A 314 -0.52 -17.15 -18.82
C LEU A 314 -0.13 -15.66 -18.84
N LEU A 315 0.45 -15.16 -17.73
CA LEU A 315 0.78 -13.75 -17.55
C LEU A 315 2.17 -13.38 -18.11
N ILE A 316 3.07 -14.34 -18.26
CA ILE A 316 4.46 -14.10 -18.70
C ILE A 316 4.69 -14.40 -20.19
N LYS A 317 3.76 -15.06 -20.87
CA LYS A 317 3.76 -15.25 -22.31
C LYS A 317 3.50 -13.93 -23.05
#